data_4ad624ea43720abd9c0221ef9d28a489
#
_entry.id   4ad624ea43720abd9c0221ef9d28a489
#
_cell.length_a   1.000
_cell.length_b   1.000
_cell.length_c   1.000
_cell.angle_alpha   90.00
_cell.angle_beta   90.00
_cell.angle_gamma   90.00
#
_symmetry.space_group_name_H-M   'P 1'
#
loop_
_entity.id
_entity.type
_entity.pdbx_description
1 polymer ?
#
loop_
_entity_poly.entity_id
_entity_poly.type
_entity_poly.pdbx_seq_one_letter_code
_entity_poly.pdbx_strand_id
1 'polypeptide(L)'
;MSSHTNDDRPLVQWTFLQLKKSKEKTSSPKGCFLHSSTQIGSKLLIYGGSDYCGEALNQLFIYDTVSFLWSSPVDETTYQEDHPGKRYGHSATLLEMHPPKIMFYGGMVTGGTYEFDAPNGMGDDLANETGVFENAFMNMRRQGKKANLIEETDDAVYFLSMNTDRWVWSKPLVPGGNKDKPHGRSEHTASKIGTNEIAIFGGCTMEGPMNDIWVFNYVDMEWKPLITSGIHPKPRFRHSAEVMNNKLYILGGSCDPKDIADGNKHLGIHELSLDTLSWSHPQIKGVNPFPRSGHASHIIGAHSIGIFGGKKNSDHYCNDFVIIDLETFSSTVVNAVEAHLPKAVSGCSLNNIGNKCYVFGGTDNKGECYNDIRFLDITYYLDKNDITVGEGASSDYCFKVLIIGDSNVGKSAILTRFSEKTFLSSYTATIGIDFNSRMIRVDRSICKLEIWDTAGQERFSTITANYYRGAQGALLVYDIASKDSFEHVKNWYDRAKQLGGEDLVCILVGNKNDLPEESRQVSSTEGQLLADELGIPFLETSALNGTNVEAGFVKMTADIKASVDRRGLNGIKSNNLKKAGNVSLASSEQKRNTCGCSRF
;
A
#
# COMPACT_ATOMS: atom_id res chain seq x y z
N MET A 1 11.92 40.14 7.84
CA MET A 1 12.72 39.56 6.74
C MET A 1 12.38 38.08 6.71
N SER A 2 11.44 37.69 5.88
CA SER A 2 10.98 36.32 5.70
C SER A 2 11.94 35.63 4.74
N SER A 3 12.72 34.68 5.25
CA SER A 3 13.51 33.78 4.41
C SER A 3 12.53 32.84 3.67
N HIS A 4 12.16 33.22 2.48
CA HIS A 4 11.61 32.26 1.53
C HIS A 4 12.72 31.28 1.18
N THR A 5 12.74 30.12 1.79
CA THR A 5 13.41 28.97 1.21
C THR A 5 12.62 28.61 -0.05
N ASN A 6 13.18 28.92 -1.22
CA ASN A 6 12.68 28.39 -2.48
C ASN A 6 12.74 26.87 -2.36
N ASP A 7 11.59 26.24 -2.20
CA ASP A 7 11.45 24.81 -2.37
C ASP A 7 11.53 24.55 -3.88
N ASP A 8 12.68 24.14 -4.37
CA ASP A 8 12.95 23.88 -5.80
C ASP A 8 12.17 22.65 -6.34
N ARG A 9 11.31 22.04 -5.51
CA ARG A 9 10.47 20.92 -5.95
C ARG A 9 9.37 21.43 -6.89
N PRO A 10 9.16 20.74 -8.02
CA PRO A 10 8.17 21.17 -8.99
C PRO A 10 6.76 21.12 -8.39
N LEU A 11 5.90 22.03 -8.87
CA LEU A 11 4.47 21.96 -8.62
C LEU A 11 3.92 20.68 -9.22
N VAL A 12 3.21 19.90 -8.44
CA VAL A 12 2.49 18.70 -8.90
C VAL A 12 1.02 19.03 -9.13
N GLN A 13 0.39 18.27 -10.00
CA GLN A 13 -1.00 18.48 -10.38
C GLN A 13 -1.87 17.31 -9.93
N TRP A 14 -3.00 17.63 -9.31
CA TRP A 14 -4.07 16.67 -9.11
C TRP A 14 -4.74 16.34 -10.44
N THR A 15 -4.90 15.06 -10.70
CA THR A 15 -5.60 14.58 -11.89
C THR A 15 -7.00 14.12 -11.51
N PHE A 16 -7.99 14.75 -12.14
CA PHE A 16 -9.39 14.35 -12.02
C PHE A 16 -9.68 13.26 -13.07
N LEU A 17 -10.14 12.12 -12.59
CA LEU A 17 -10.53 11.02 -13.46
C LEU A 17 -12.02 11.14 -13.79
N GLN A 18 -12.33 11.68 -14.97
CA GLN A 18 -13.70 11.70 -15.47
C GLN A 18 -14.22 10.28 -15.61
N LEU A 19 -15.37 10.01 -15.00
CA LEU A 19 -16.09 8.76 -15.19
C LEU A 19 -16.40 8.57 -16.66
N LYS A 20 -15.72 7.64 -17.33
CA LYS A 20 -16.11 7.22 -18.68
C LYS A 20 -17.47 6.55 -18.54
N LYS A 21 -18.53 7.19 -19.09
CA LYS A 21 -19.82 6.54 -19.27
C LYS A 21 -19.59 5.39 -20.25
N SER A 22 -19.44 4.17 -19.74
CA SER A 22 -19.49 3.00 -20.61
C SER A 22 -20.89 2.89 -21.22
N LYS A 23 -21.01 2.35 -22.42
CA LYS A 23 -22.32 2.08 -23.06
C LYS A 23 -23.13 1.03 -22.30
N GLU A 24 -22.50 0.27 -21.43
CA GLU A 24 -23.13 -0.63 -20.46
C GLU A 24 -23.38 0.17 -19.18
N LYS A 25 -24.54 -0.02 -18.56
CA LYS A 25 -24.99 0.61 -17.30
C LYS A 25 -24.05 0.26 -16.13
N THR A 26 -22.79 0.69 -16.16
CA THR A 26 -21.93 0.63 -14.98
C THR A 26 -22.28 1.81 -14.10
N SER A 27 -23.02 1.54 -13.03
CA SER A 27 -23.30 2.52 -11.99
C SER A 27 -22.00 2.86 -11.26
N SER A 28 -21.71 4.14 -11.09
CA SER A 28 -20.69 4.61 -10.15
C SER A 28 -21.27 4.69 -8.74
N PRO A 29 -20.44 4.64 -7.67
CA PRO A 29 -20.92 4.84 -6.32
C PRO A 29 -21.64 6.19 -6.17
N LYS A 30 -22.58 6.26 -5.23
CA LYS A 30 -23.12 7.55 -4.75
C LYS A 30 -22.01 8.30 -4.00
N GLY A 31 -22.15 9.63 -3.91
CA GLY A 31 -21.31 10.44 -3.03
C GLY A 31 -21.44 9.95 -1.59
N CYS A 32 -20.30 9.69 -0.94
CA CYS A 32 -20.30 9.12 0.40
C CYS A 32 -19.06 9.54 1.21
N PHE A 33 -19.18 9.44 2.52
CA PHE A 33 -18.11 9.66 3.50
C PHE A 33 -18.14 8.56 4.56
N LEU A 34 -17.04 8.37 5.29
CA LEU A 34 -16.87 7.29 6.27
C LEU A 34 -17.13 5.88 5.70
N HIS A 35 -16.89 5.72 4.40
CA HIS A 35 -16.82 4.44 3.72
C HIS A 35 -15.46 3.79 3.98
N SER A 36 -15.37 2.48 3.77
CA SER A 36 -14.07 1.81 3.72
C SER A 36 -13.54 1.74 2.29
N SER A 37 -12.21 1.82 2.16
CA SER A 37 -11.49 1.61 0.92
C SER A 37 -10.35 0.63 1.16
N THR A 38 -10.34 -0.47 0.39
CA THR A 38 -9.31 -1.52 0.50
C THR A 38 -8.62 -1.70 -0.84
N GLN A 39 -7.31 -1.59 -0.84
CA GLN A 39 -6.51 -1.83 -2.03
C GLN A 39 -6.29 -3.34 -2.26
N ILE A 40 -6.52 -3.79 -3.51
CA ILE A 40 -6.26 -5.15 -3.96
C ILE A 40 -5.51 -5.07 -5.29
N GLY A 41 -4.19 -5.11 -5.23
CA GLY A 41 -3.35 -4.88 -6.39
C GLY A 41 -3.59 -3.49 -7.00
N SER A 42 -4.00 -3.42 -8.27
CA SER A 42 -4.36 -2.18 -8.96
C SER A 42 -5.81 -1.73 -8.76
N LYS A 43 -6.55 -2.38 -7.87
CA LYS A 43 -7.98 -2.12 -7.68
C LYS A 43 -8.26 -1.54 -6.30
N LEU A 44 -9.25 -0.66 -6.22
CA LEU A 44 -9.78 -0.09 -4.98
C LEU A 44 -11.19 -0.65 -4.76
N LEU A 45 -11.39 -1.37 -3.68
CA LEU A 45 -12.69 -1.88 -3.25
C LEU A 45 -13.29 -0.90 -2.25
N ILE A 46 -14.44 -0.33 -2.57
CA ILE A 46 -15.16 0.66 -1.77
C ILE A 46 -16.45 0.02 -1.25
N TYR A 47 -16.69 0.14 0.07
CA TYR A 47 -17.91 -0.39 0.68
C TYR A 47 -18.53 0.58 1.68
N GLY A 48 -19.87 0.67 1.64
CA GLY A 48 -20.67 1.37 2.62
C GLY A 48 -20.48 2.90 2.61
N GLY A 49 -20.46 3.48 3.80
CA GLY A 49 -20.40 4.93 4.01
C GLY A 49 -21.77 5.52 4.30
N SER A 50 -21.82 6.84 4.49
CA SER A 50 -23.05 7.62 4.65
C SER A 50 -23.20 8.59 3.49
N ASP A 51 -24.40 8.79 2.98
CA ASP A 51 -24.71 9.80 1.96
C ASP A 51 -25.03 11.17 2.57
N TYR A 52 -25.36 12.15 1.74
CA TYR A 52 -25.66 13.53 2.16
C TYR A 52 -26.93 13.64 3.04
N CYS A 53 -27.82 12.64 3.01
CA CYS A 53 -29.00 12.57 3.89
C CYS A 53 -28.69 11.92 5.24
N GLY A 54 -27.46 11.44 5.47
CA GLY A 54 -27.09 10.66 6.64
C GLY A 54 -27.49 9.19 6.56
N GLU A 55 -27.98 8.70 5.40
CA GLU A 55 -28.32 7.30 5.21
C GLU A 55 -27.08 6.44 5.05
N ALA A 56 -27.01 5.35 5.82
CA ALA A 56 -25.97 4.35 5.65
C ALA A 56 -26.16 3.57 4.35
N LEU A 57 -25.04 3.29 3.69
CA LEU A 57 -24.97 2.58 2.40
C LEU A 57 -24.46 1.14 2.61
N ASN A 58 -24.82 0.24 1.67
CA ASN A 58 -24.35 -1.15 1.62
C ASN A 58 -23.76 -1.51 0.25
N GLN A 59 -23.51 -0.51 -0.58
CA GLN A 59 -23.02 -0.72 -1.94
C GLN A 59 -21.56 -1.14 -1.92
N LEU A 60 -21.21 -2.14 -2.75
CA LEU A 60 -19.86 -2.61 -3.00
C LEU A 60 -19.46 -2.26 -4.42
N PHE A 61 -18.40 -1.49 -4.55
CA PHE A 61 -17.84 -1.09 -5.84
C PHE A 61 -16.35 -1.39 -5.91
N ILE A 62 -15.88 -1.71 -7.10
CA ILE A 62 -14.46 -1.87 -7.40
C ILE A 62 -14.09 -0.86 -8.48
N TYR A 63 -13.09 -0.05 -8.20
CA TYR A 63 -12.45 0.83 -9.17
C TYR A 63 -11.14 0.22 -9.63
N ASP A 64 -10.97 0.05 -10.93
CA ASP A 64 -9.73 -0.44 -11.54
C ASP A 64 -8.90 0.76 -12.01
N THR A 65 -7.71 0.95 -11.41
CA THR A 65 -6.84 2.10 -11.69
C THR A 65 -6.07 1.98 -13.01
N VAL A 66 -6.13 0.84 -13.67
CA VAL A 66 -5.53 0.61 -15.00
C VAL A 66 -6.53 0.90 -16.11
N SER A 67 -7.73 0.35 -16.01
CA SER A 67 -8.79 0.58 -17.01
C SER A 67 -9.60 1.86 -16.76
N PHE A 68 -9.51 2.42 -15.54
CA PHE A 68 -10.30 3.57 -15.06
C PHE A 68 -11.81 3.33 -15.08
N LEU A 69 -12.22 2.08 -14.80
CA LEU A 69 -13.62 1.67 -14.80
C LEU A 69 -14.09 1.26 -13.40
N TRP A 70 -15.36 1.58 -13.12
CA TRP A 70 -16.08 1.07 -11.98
C TRP A 70 -16.79 -0.23 -12.34
N SER A 71 -16.86 -1.16 -11.41
CA SER A 71 -17.68 -2.37 -11.47
C SER A 71 -18.33 -2.62 -10.13
N SER A 72 -19.52 -3.21 -10.13
CA SER A 72 -20.16 -3.73 -8.93
C SER A 72 -20.11 -5.26 -8.99
N PRO A 73 -19.34 -5.90 -8.11
CA PRO A 73 -19.09 -7.35 -8.20
C PRO A 73 -20.20 -8.20 -7.58
N VAL A 74 -21.18 -7.58 -6.91
CA VAL A 74 -22.29 -8.28 -6.25
C VAL A 74 -23.59 -7.82 -6.89
N ASP A 75 -24.39 -8.78 -7.37
CA ASP A 75 -25.73 -8.52 -7.84
C ASP A 75 -26.60 -8.14 -6.62
N GLU A 76 -27.25 -6.98 -6.66
CA GLU A 76 -28.09 -6.44 -5.57
C GLU A 76 -29.22 -7.41 -5.16
N THR A 77 -29.51 -8.42 -5.98
CA THR A 77 -30.56 -9.41 -5.74
C THR A 77 -30.14 -10.58 -4.85
N THR A 78 -28.85 -10.78 -4.59
CA THR A 78 -28.33 -11.85 -3.73
C THR A 78 -27.96 -11.31 -2.35
N TYR A 79 -28.95 -10.90 -1.55
CA TYR A 79 -28.77 -10.75 -0.11
C TYR A 79 -28.51 -12.14 0.50
N GLN A 80 -27.25 -12.46 0.68
CA GLN A 80 -26.86 -13.62 1.47
C GLN A 80 -27.12 -13.29 2.95
N GLU A 81 -27.53 -14.25 3.76
CA GLU A 81 -27.77 -14.10 5.21
C GLU A 81 -26.55 -13.51 5.96
N ASP A 82 -25.34 -13.68 5.38
CA ASP A 82 -24.06 -13.23 5.96
C ASP A 82 -23.60 -11.84 5.50
N HIS A 83 -24.45 -11.07 4.81
CA HIS A 83 -24.09 -9.73 4.35
C HIS A 83 -24.05 -8.73 5.51
N PRO A 84 -23.02 -7.87 5.63
CA PRO A 84 -22.86 -6.98 6.78
C PRO A 84 -23.92 -5.87 6.87
N GLY A 85 -24.73 -5.65 5.84
CA GLY A 85 -25.78 -4.63 5.83
C GLY A 85 -25.29 -3.20 5.61
N LYS A 86 -26.21 -2.25 5.64
CA LYS A 86 -25.93 -0.80 5.53
C LYS A 86 -25.10 -0.33 6.72
N ARG A 87 -23.97 0.33 6.49
CA ARG A 87 -23.09 0.82 7.55
C ARG A 87 -22.13 1.92 7.12
N TYR A 88 -21.68 2.72 8.10
CA TYR A 88 -20.60 3.70 7.94
C TYR A 88 -19.67 3.69 9.16
N GLY A 89 -18.45 4.23 9.02
CA GLY A 89 -17.47 4.26 10.11
C GLY A 89 -16.95 2.87 10.53
N HIS A 90 -17.16 1.86 9.69
CA HIS A 90 -16.60 0.52 9.84
C HIS A 90 -15.17 0.48 9.29
N SER A 91 -14.43 -0.55 9.65
CA SER A 91 -13.13 -0.86 9.04
C SER A 91 -13.24 -1.99 8.02
N ALA A 92 -12.36 -1.97 7.01
CA ALA A 92 -12.14 -3.05 6.05
C ALA A 92 -10.64 -3.27 5.88
N THR A 93 -10.16 -4.46 6.21
CA THR A 93 -8.72 -4.78 6.21
C THR A 93 -8.45 -5.99 5.34
N LEU A 94 -7.51 -5.86 4.39
CA LEU A 94 -7.07 -6.97 3.56
C LEU A 94 -6.28 -7.98 4.41
N LEU A 95 -6.73 -9.23 4.42
CA LEU A 95 -6.10 -10.34 5.13
C LEU A 95 -5.13 -11.10 4.23
N GLU A 96 -5.63 -11.47 3.05
CA GLU A 96 -4.93 -12.30 2.07
C GLU A 96 -5.12 -11.69 0.68
N MET A 97 -4.11 -11.82 -0.18
CA MET A 97 -4.12 -11.27 -1.54
C MET A 97 -4.54 -12.31 -2.59
N HIS A 98 -4.21 -13.56 -2.38
CA HIS A 98 -4.41 -14.63 -3.36
C HIS A 98 -4.94 -15.93 -2.71
N PRO A 99 -6.27 -16.21 -2.77
CA PRO A 99 -7.34 -15.34 -3.27
C PRO A 99 -7.61 -14.17 -2.29
N PRO A 100 -8.11 -13.02 -2.77
CA PRO A 100 -8.37 -11.88 -1.89
C PRO A 100 -9.40 -12.22 -0.82
N LYS A 101 -9.06 -11.89 0.44
CA LYS A 101 -9.94 -12.01 1.60
C LYS A 101 -9.84 -10.75 2.44
N ILE A 102 -10.97 -10.13 2.74
CA ILE A 102 -11.07 -8.87 3.46
C ILE A 102 -11.94 -9.06 4.69
N MET A 103 -11.47 -8.56 5.83
CA MET A 103 -12.23 -8.51 7.08
C MET A 103 -12.95 -7.17 7.21
N PHE A 104 -14.22 -7.20 7.56
CA PHE A 104 -15.02 -6.03 7.94
C PHE A 104 -15.40 -6.13 9.42
N TYR A 105 -15.30 -5.01 10.13
CA TYR A 105 -15.63 -4.96 11.54
C TYR A 105 -16.29 -3.62 11.92
N GLY A 106 -17.28 -3.69 12.81
CA GLY A 106 -17.89 -2.52 13.42
C GLY A 106 -18.69 -1.65 12.45
N GLY A 107 -18.76 -0.38 12.80
CA GLY A 107 -19.53 0.64 12.09
C GLY A 107 -20.89 0.88 12.73
N MET A 108 -21.49 1.98 12.34
CA MET A 108 -22.85 2.36 12.71
C MET A 108 -23.81 1.69 11.73
N VAL A 109 -24.79 0.95 12.25
CA VAL A 109 -25.82 0.27 11.48
C VAL A 109 -27.13 1.01 11.73
N THR A 110 -27.78 1.51 10.69
CA THR A 110 -29.09 2.15 10.79
C THR A 110 -30.19 1.13 10.50
N GLY A 111 -30.94 0.78 11.51
CA GLY A 111 -32.13 -0.06 11.40
C GLY A 111 -33.41 0.75 11.66
N GLY A 112 -33.80 1.64 10.71
CA GLY A 112 -35.07 2.36 10.84
C GLY A 112 -35.16 3.56 9.89
N THR A 113 -36.34 3.82 9.38
CA THR A 113 -36.69 5.05 8.65
C THR A 113 -36.75 6.21 9.64
N TYR A 114 -36.00 7.29 9.36
CA TYR A 114 -36.11 8.55 10.07
C TYR A 114 -37.46 9.18 9.74
N GLU A 115 -38.43 9.14 10.65
CA GLU A 115 -39.50 10.13 10.67
C GLU A 115 -39.06 11.30 11.55
N PHE A 116 -38.64 12.39 10.91
CA PHE A 116 -38.46 13.66 11.58
C PHE A 116 -39.83 14.25 11.87
N ASP A 117 -40.31 14.12 13.10
CA ASP A 117 -41.27 15.07 13.63
C ASP A 117 -40.55 16.40 13.86
N ALA A 118 -40.53 17.23 12.83
CA ALA A 118 -40.10 18.62 12.98
C ALA A 118 -41.03 19.29 14.01
N PRO A 119 -40.51 19.90 15.07
CA PRO A 119 -41.35 20.70 15.95
C PRO A 119 -41.96 21.83 15.12
N ASN A 120 -43.28 21.87 15.02
CA ASN A 120 -44.04 22.89 14.34
C ASN A 120 -43.52 24.29 14.75
N GLY A 121 -42.88 25.01 13.85
CA GLY A 121 -42.54 26.42 14.02
C GLY A 121 -41.08 26.86 13.84
N MET A 122 -40.16 26.00 13.39
CA MET A 122 -38.80 26.44 13.00
C MET A 122 -38.68 26.46 11.49
N GLY A 123 -38.53 27.67 10.94
CA GLY A 123 -38.39 27.91 9.52
C GLY A 123 -37.13 27.27 8.90
N ASP A 124 -37.12 27.22 7.57
CA ASP A 124 -36.16 26.58 6.67
C ASP A 124 -34.67 27.00 6.82
N ASP A 125 -34.34 27.84 7.81
CA ASP A 125 -33.00 28.39 7.99
C ASP A 125 -32.03 27.46 8.79
N LEU A 126 -32.54 26.36 9.37
CA LEU A 126 -31.72 25.45 10.21
C LEU A 126 -31.17 24.24 9.45
N ALA A 127 -31.53 24.07 8.19
CA ALA A 127 -31.02 22.97 7.35
C ALA A 127 -29.56 23.20 6.85
N ASN A 128 -28.99 24.37 7.08
CA ASN A 128 -27.70 24.79 6.50
C ASN A 128 -26.48 24.70 7.44
N GLU A 129 -26.64 24.27 8.68
CA GLU A 129 -25.51 24.13 9.60
C GLU A 129 -25.13 22.66 9.80
N THR A 130 -24.22 22.16 8.95
CA THR A 130 -23.67 20.78 9.02
C THR A 130 -22.82 20.50 10.28
N GLY A 131 -22.47 21.53 11.04
CA GLY A 131 -22.03 21.39 12.43
C GLY A 131 -23.14 20.92 13.37
N VAL A 132 -24.40 20.96 12.94
CA VAL A 132 -25.58 20.63 13.75
C VAL A 132 -25.72 19.11 13.95
N PHE A 133 -25.29 18.26 13.01
CA PHE A 133 -25.42 16.80 13.19
C PHE A 133 -24.48 16.26 14.29
N GLU A 134 -23.22 16.69 14.32
CA GLU A 134 -22.32 16.34 15.43
C GLU A 134 -22.77 16.97 16.76
N ASN A 135 -23.20 18.23 16.72
CA ASN A 135 -23.74 18.93 17.89
C ASN A 135 -25.13 18.45 18.24
N ALA A 136 -25.98 18.07 17.29
CA ALA A 136 -27.31 17.49 17.58
C ALA A 136 -27.20 16.12 18.24
N PHE A 137 -26.33 15.23 17.77
CA PHE A 137 -26.06 13.94 18.39
C PHE A 137 -25.51 14.08 19.81
N MET A 138 -24.54 14.97 20.01
CA MET A 138 -23.99 15.28 21.34
C MET A 138 -24.97 16.07 22.24
N ASN A 139 -25.81 16.94 21.66
CA ASN A 139 -26.83 17.68 22.40
C ASN A 139 -28.08 16.84 22.71
N MET A 140 -28.49 15.91 21.87
CA MET A 140 -29.56 14.93 22.18
C MET A 140 -29.15 14.04 23.36
N ARG A 141 -27.92 13.60 23.42
CA ARG A 141 -27.32 12.92 24.58
C ARG A 141 -27.38 13.76 25.86
N ARG A 142 -27.08 15.07 25.76
CA ARG A 142 -27.12 16.00 26.90
C ARG A 142 -28.55 16.31 27.40
N GLN A 143 -29.57 16.21 26.53
CA GLN A 143 -30.94 16.54 26.86
C GLN A 143 -31.80 15.35 27.32
N GLY A 144 -31.23 14.13 27.35
CA GLY A 144 -31.96 12.93 27.80
C GLY A 144 -33.20 12.58 26.94
N LYS A 145 -33.31 13.15 25.73
CA LYS A 145 -34.38 12.82 24.79
C LYS A 145 -34.13 11.46 24.20
N LYS A 146 -34.96 10.48 24.57
CA LYS A 146 -35.03 9.18 23.89
C LYS A 146 -35.61 9.41 22.49
N ALA A 147 -34.73 9.55 21.49
CA ALA A 147 -35.14 9.25 20.13
C ALA A 147 -35.28 7.72 20.05
N ASN A 148 -36.35 7.21 19.48
CA ASN A 148 -36.58 5.78 19.24
C ASN A 148 -35.73 5.25 18.08
N LEU A 149 -34.50 5.76 17.92
CA LEU A 149 -33.49 5.32 16.97
C LEU A 149 -32.55 4.39 17.72
N ILE A 150 -32.66 3.12 17.45
CA ILE A 150 -31.67 2.13 17.85
C ILE A 150 -30.57 2.20 16.79
N GLU A 151 -29.64 3.15 16.96
CA GLU A 151 -28.34 3.08 16.30
C GLU A 151 -27.53 2.07 17.09
N GLU A 152 -27.32 0.89 16.53
CA GLU A 152 -26.48 -0.13 17.13
C GLU A 152 -25.13 -0.13 16.44
N THR A 153 -24.07 -0.11 17.23
CA THR A 153 -22.74 -0.44 16.72
C THR A 153 -22.60 -1.95 16.65
N ASP A 154 -22.30 -2.46 15.45
CA ASP A 154 -22.11 -3.90 15.25
C ASP A 154 -20.76 -4.35 15.85
N ASP A 155 -20.77 -5.49 16.51
CA ASP A 155 -19.57 -6.15 17.06
C ASP A 155 -19.22 -7.45 16.32
N ALA A 156 -19.89 -7.72 15.21
CA ALA A 156 -19.66 -8.91 14.40
C ALA A 156 -18.49 -8.71 13.41
N VAL A 157 -17.80 -9.80 13.14
CA VAL A 157 -16.80 -9.90 12.09
C VAL A 157 -17.44 -10.47 10.84
N TYR A 158 -17.13 -9.87 9.69
CA TYR A 158 -17.56 -10.37 8.38
C TYR A 158 -16.33 -10.54 7.50
N PHE A 159 -16.36 -11.52 6.62
CA PHE A 159 -15.36 -11.70 5.57
C PHE A 159 -16.00 -11.55 4.20
N LEU A 160 -15.27 -10.89 3.32
CA LEU A 160 -15.52 -10.89 1.89
C LEU A 160 -14.37 -11.61 1.22
N SER A 161 -14.65 -12.73 0.56
CA SER A 161 -13.65 -13.57 -0.09
C SER A 161 -13.97 -13.79 -1.56
N MET A 162 -12.95 -13.89 -2.39
CA MET A 162 -13.13 -14.25 -3.80
C MET A 162 -13.01 -15.76 -3.97
N ASN A 163 -14.11 -16.42 -4.37
CA ASN A 163 -14.15 -17.82 -4.71
C ASN A 163 -14.39 -17.98 -6.21
N THR A 164 -13.48 -18.68 -6.89
CA THR A 164 -13.50 -18.98 -8.34
C THR A 164 -13.74 -17.79 -9.23
N ASP A 165 -14.31 -16.76 -9.10
CA ASP A 165 -14.55 -15.52 -9.83
C ASP A 165 -15.72 -14.72 -9.23
N ARG A 166 -16.18 -15.10 -8.03
CA ARG A 166 -17.29 -14.44 -7.35
C ARG A 166 -16.89 -14.01 -5.96
N TRP A 167 -17.34 -12.83 -5.58
CA TRP A 167 -17.23 -12.33 -4.23
C TRP A 167 -18.33 -12.92 -3.36
N VAL A 168 -17.96 -13.49 -2.22
CA VAL A 168 -18.87 -14.16 -1.28
C VAL A 168 -18.67 -13.59 0.11
N TRP A 169 -19.77 -13.18 0.73
CA TRP A 169 -19.81 -12.77 2.13
C TRP A 169 -19.91 -14.01 3.03
N SER A 170 -19.29 -13.92 4.21
CA SER A 170 -19.45 -14.90 5.29
C SER A 170 -19.34 -14.22 6.64
N LYS A 171 -20.14 -14.71 7.60
CA LYS A 171 -20.11 -14.28 8.99
C LYS A 171 -19.61 -15.44 9.86
N PRO A 172 -18.33 -15.47 10.24
CA PRO A 172 -17.80 -16.57 11.02
C PRO A 172 -18.36 -16.56 12.43
N LEU A 173 -18.47 -17.74 13.01
CA LEU A 173 -18.71 -17.88 14.46
C LEU A 173 -17.42 -17.54 15.18
N VAL A 174 -17.43 -16.45 15.95
CA VAL A 174 -16.32 -16.08 16.83
C VAL A 174 -16.66 -16.60 18.23
N PRO A 175 -15.91 -17.59 18.76
CA PRO A 175 -16.13 -18.11 20.10
C PRO A 175 -15.92 -17.03 21.16
N GLY A 176 -16.60 -17.14 22.29
CA GLY A 176 -16.42 -16.25 23.44
C GLY A 176 -17.69 -15.49 23.83
N GLY A 177 -17.74 -15.06 25.09
CA GLY A 177 -18.82 -14.21 25.61
C GLY A 177 -18.55 -12.72 25.37
N ASN A 178 -19.53 -11.85 25.70
CA ASN A 178 -19.42 -10.40 25.51
C ASN A 178 -18.23 -9.74 26.27
N LYS A 179 -17.58 -10.44 27.19
CA LYS A 179 -16.40 -9.94 27.92
C LYS A 179 -15.08 -10.24 27.23
N ASP A 180 -15.11 -11.16 26.26
CA ASP A 180 -13.90 -11.68 25.62
C ASP A 180 -13.68 -11.08 24.22
N LYS A 181 -14.44 -10.05 23.87
CA LYS A 181 -14.34 -9.33 22.58
C LYS A 181 -14.53 -7.82 22.79
N PRO A 182 -14.06 -6.98 21.87
CA PRO A 182 -14.29 -5.54 21.95
C PRO A 182 -15.78 -5.21 21.79
N HIS A 183 -16.24 -4.16 22.50
CA HIS A 183 -17.59 -3.62 22.28
C HIS A 183 -17.76 -3.15 20.84
N GLY A 184 -18.98 -3.25 20.31
CA GLY A 184 -19.34 -2.68 19.01
C GLY A 184 -18.99 -1.19 18.99
N ARG A 185 -18.34 -0.75 17.91
CA ARG A 185 -17.76 0.58 17.77
C ARG A 185 -17.75 1.07 16.33
N SER A 186 -17.74 2.38 16.16
CA SER A 186 -17.58 3.03 14.86
C SER A 186 -16.36 3.95 14.85
N GLU A 187 -15.89 4.32 13.64
CA GLU A 187 -14.82 5.30 13.43
C GLU A 187 -13.50 4.94 14.15
N HIS A 188 -13.30 3.64 14.39
CA HIS A 188 -12.07 3.00 14.84
C HIS A 188 -11.15 2.71 13.67
N THR A 189 -9.94 2.28 13.96
CA THR A 189 -9.02 1.74 12.93
C THR A 189 -8.79 0.25 13.12
N ALA A 190 -8.56 -0.46 12.00
CA ALA A 190 -8.16 -1.85 11.97
C ALA A 190 -6.92 -2.01 11.11
N SER A 191 -5.85 -2.52 11.69
CA SER A 191 -4.54 -2.63 11.05
C SER A 191 -3.97 -4.03 11.19
N LYS A 192 -3.44 -4.58 10.09
CA LYS A 192 -2.75 -5.88 10.12
C LYS A 192 -1.39 -5.71 10.78
N ILE A 193 -1.18 -6.35 11.93
CA ILE A 193 0.04 -6.23 12.74
C ILE A 193 0.93 -7.49 12.71
N GLY A 194 0.45 -8.58 12.19
CA GLY A 194 1.15 -9.86 12.10
C GLY A 194 0.65 -10.66 10.91
N THR A 195 1.11 -11.90 10.79
CA THR A 195 0.70 -12.79 9.71
C THR A 195 -0.81 -13.03 9.74
N ASN A 196 -1.37 -13.29 10.93
CA ASN A 196 -2.77 -13.67 11.13
C ASN A 196 -3.51 -12.74 12.10
N GLU A 197 -2.95 -11.57 12.40
CA GLU A 197 -3.42 -10.70 13.48
C GLU A 197 -3.79 -9.31 12.99
N ILE A 198 -4.96 -8.84 13.44
CA ILE A 198 -5.49 -7.51 13.17
C ILE A 198 -5.66 -6.77 14.49
N ALA A 199 -5.03 -5.61 14.63
CA ALA A 199 -5.23 -4.71 15.76
C ALA A 199 -6.40 -3.76 15.48
N ILE A 200 -7.36 -3.71 16.41
CA ILE A 200 -8.43 -2.71 16.44
C ILE A 200 -8.08 -1.69 17.52
N PHE A 201 -8.05 -0.40 17.16
CA PHE A 201 -7.74 0.66 18.12
C PHE A 201 -8.83 1.73 18.15
N GLY A 202 -9.24 2.14 19.35
CA GLY A 202 -10.06 3.30 19.59
C GLY A 202 -11.46 3.21 18.97
N GLY A 203 -11.92 4.32 18.42
CA GLY A 203 -13.28 4.48 17.90
C GLY A 203 -14.23 5.05 18.94
N CYS A 204 -15.53 5.04 18.61
CA CYS A 204 -16.58 5.54 19.46
C CYS A 204 -17.66 4.46 19.67
N THR A 205 -18.10 4.30 20.91
CA THR A 205 -19.25 3.49 21.32
C THR A 205 -20.38 4.43 21.74
N MET A 206 -21.52 3.87 22.12
CA MET A 206 -22.60 4.64 22.72
C MET A 206 -22.21 5.33 24.04
N GLU A 207 -21.16 4.86 24.71
CA GLU A 207 -20.67 5.42 25.96
C GLU A 207 -19.61 6.54 25.74
N GLY A 208 -18.98 6.59 24.58
CA GLY A 208 -17.99 7.61 24.22
C GLY A 208 -16.76 7.07 23.47
N PRO A 209 -15.76 7.95 23.27
CA PRO A 209 -14.50 7.56 22.63
C PRO A 209 -13.73 6.51 23.45
N MET A 210 -13.03 5.63 22.75
CA MET A 210 -12.20 4.55 23.31
C MET A 210 -10.72 4.76 22.99
N ASN A 211 -9.84 4.13 23.80
CA ASN A 211 -8.41 4.05 23.54
C ASN A 211 -7.82 2.65 23.81
N ASP A 212 -8.71 1.67 23.96
CA ASP A 212 -8.33 0.28 24.06
C ASP A 212 -7.79 -0.24 22.72
N ILE A 213 -6.96 -1.27 22.83
CA ILE A 213 -6.46 -2.00 21.66
C ILE A 213 -6.77 -3.48 21.82
N TRP A 214 -7.36 -4.07 20.80
CA TRP A 214 -7.70 -5.48 20.73
C TRP A 214 -7.05 -6.11 19.50
N VAL A 215 -6.66 -7.35 19.63
CA VAL A 215 -6.10 -8.14 18.54
C VAL A 215 -7.06 -9.27 18.20
N PHE A 216 -7.40 -9.37 16.93
CA PHE A 216 -8.17 -10.46 16.37
C PHE A 216 -7.25 -11.38 15.58
N ASN A 217 -7.15 -12.64 15.99
CA ASN A 217 -6.54 -13.69 15.19
C ASN A 217 -7.60 -14.30 14.26
N TYR A 218 -7.50 -14.04 12.96
CA TYR A 218 -8.51 -14.47 12.00
C TYR A 218 -8.39 -15.93 11.53
N VAL A 219 -7.38 -16.65 11.99
CA VAL A 219 -7.24 -18.12 11.82
C VAL A 219 -7.91 -18.85 12.98
N ASP A 220 -7.58 -18.44 14.20
CA ASP A 220 -8.11 -19.05 15.43
C ASP A 220 -9.50 -18.51 15.78
N MET A 221 -9.94 -17.41 15.13
CA MET A 221 -11.19 -16.69 15.39
C MET A 221 -11.31 -16.20 16.85
N GLU A 222 -10.21 -15.73 17.42
CA GLU A 222 -10.14 -15.29 18.81
C GLU A 222 -9.79 -13.81 18.93
N TRP A 223 -10.44 -13.15 19.91
CA TRP A 223 -10.09 -11.80 20.35
C TRP A 223 -9.21 -11.84 21.59
N LYS A 224 -8.21 -10.96 21.66
CA LYS A 224 -7.39 -10.75 22.86
C LYS A 224 -7.16 -9.25 23.08
N PRO A 225 -7.35 -8.73 24.31
CA PRO A 225 -6.93 -7.37 24.63
C PRO A 225 -5.39 -7.30 24.58
N LEU A 226 -4.85 -6.27 23.93
CA LEU A 226 -3.43 -6.03 23.90
C LEU A 226 -3.04 -5.11 25.05
N ILE A 227 -2.30 -5.65 26.03
CA ILE A 227 -1.82 -4.88 27.17
C ILE A 227 -0.53 -4.16 26.75
N THR A 228 -0.55 -2.85 26.83
CA THR A 228 0.55 -1.98 26.38
C THR A 228 1.03 -1.09 27.53
N SER A 229 2.23 -0.53 27.40
CA SER A 229 2.86 0.38 28.35
C SER A 229 3.22 1.72 27.70
N GLY A 230 3.80 2.66 28.45
CA GLY A 230 4.28 3.93 27.91
C GLY A 230 3.23 5.04 27.84
N ILE A 231 3.38 5.98 26.91
CA ILE A 231 2.53 7.17 26.77
C ILE A 231 1.35 6.84 25.85
N HIS A 232 0.27 6.32 26.43
CA HIS A 232 -0.92 5.93 25.69
C HIS A 232 -1.60 7.10 25.00
N PRO A 233 -2.15 6.89 23.78
CA PRO A 233 -3.05 7.85 23.18
C PRO A 233 -4.29 8.07 24.06
N LYS A 234 -4.81 9.30 24.10
CA LYS A 234 -6.11 9.56 24.72
C LYS A 234 -7.24 8.87 23.93
N PRO A 235 -8.41 8.56 24.54
CA PRO A 235 -9.59 8.05 23.84
C PRO A 235 -9.94 8.91 22.64
N ARG A 236 -10.11 8.28 21.47
CA ARG A 236 -10.27 8.99 20.19
C ARG A 236 -11.01 8.19 19.13
N PHE A 237 -11.58 8.92 18.18
CA PHE A 237 -12.25 8.40 16.99
C PHE A 237 -11.90 9.26 15.76
N ARG A 238 -12.19 8.81 14.54
CA ARG A 238 -11.81 9.51 13.28
C ARG A 238 -10.30 9.78 13.17
N HIS A 239 -9.50 8.99 13.84
CA HIS A 239 -8.06 8.93 13.63
C HIS A 239 -7.75 8.01 12.46
N SER A 240 -6.55 8.07 11.93
CA SER A 240 -6.05 7.05 11.01
C SER A 240 -4.93 6.22 11.68
N ALA A 241 -4.65 5.05 11.12
CA ALA A 241 -3.62 4.16 11.64
C ALA A 241 -2.89 3.46 10.51
N GLU A 242 -1.55 3.38 10.64
CA GLU A 242 -0.67 2.73 9.69
C GLU A 242 0.31 1.81 10.41
N VAL A 243 0.66 0.69 9.79
CA VAL A 243 1.67 -0.23 10.30
C VAL A 243 2.88 -0.23 9.38
N MET A 244 4.04 0.11 9.92
CA MET A 244 5.30 0.12 9.20
C MET A 244 6.46 -0.26 10.11
N ASN A 245 7.39 -1.08 9.62
CA ASN A 245 8.61 -1.49 10.32
C ASN A 245 8.34 -2.01 11.74
N ASN A 246 7.35 -2.90 11.88
CA ASN A 246 6.89 -3.49 13.13
C ASN A 246 6.43 -2.49 14.20
N LYS A 247 5.86 -1.36 13.75
CA LYS A 247 5.29 -0.31 14.58
C LYS A 247 3.90 0.06 14.08
N LEU A 248 2.97 0.30 15.01
CA LEU A 248 1.65 0.83 14.71
C LEU A 248 1.64 2.34 15.03
N TYR A 249 1.32 3.15 14.04
CA TYR A 249 1.21 4.60 14.16
C TYR A 249 -0.25 5.02 14.23
N ILE A 250 -0.63 5.78 15.25
CA ILE A 250 -1.97 6.39 15.38
C ILE A 250 -1.84 7.88 15.13
N LEU A 251 -2.63 8.40 14.20
CA LEU A 251 -2.50 9.74 13.66
C LEU A 251 -3.76 10.56 13.94
N GLY A 252 -3.63 11.68 14.62
CA GLY A 252 -4.71 12.63 14.85
C GLY A 252 -5.96 12.05 15.51
N GLY A 253 -7.12 12.39 14.98
CA GLY A 253 -8.43 12.01 15.48
C GLY A 253 -9.14 13.14 16.25
N SER A 254 -10.29 12.81 16.83
CA SER A 254 -11.08 13.66 17.73
C SER A 254 -11.21 12.99 19.08
N CYS A 255 -11.21 13.78 20.14
CA CYS A 255 -11.44 13.37 21.51
C CYS A 255 -12.74 14.01 22.03
N ASP A 256 -13.06 13.83 23.32
CA ASP A 256 -14.14 14.56 23.95
C ASP A 256 -13.97 16.09 23.74
N PRO A 257 -15.06 16.84 23.45
CA PRO A 257 -15.02 18.29 23.33
C PRO A 257 -14.37 19.03 24.52
N LYS A 258 -14.41 18.42 25.71
CA LYS A 258 -13.73 18.97 26.91
C LYS A 258 -12.21 18.93 26.80
N ASP A 259 -11.65 17.98 26.04
CA ASP A 259 -10.22 17.86 25.81
C ASP A 259 -9.70 18.83 24.73
N ILE A 260 -10.61 19.46 23.98
CA ILE A 260 -10.30 20.46 22.94
C ILE A 260 -9.82 21.79 23.57
N ALA A 261 -10.29 22.11 24.78
CA ALA A 261 -9.99 23.37 25.48
C ALA A 261 -8.48 23.56 25.79
N ASP A 262 -7.71 22.48 25.92
CA ASP A 262 -6.27 22.49 26.23
C ASP A 262 -5.34 22.62 24.99
N GLY A 263 -5.87 23.04 23.86
CA GLY A 263 -5.09 23.29 22.64
C GLY A 263 -4.61 22.03 21.93
N ASN A 264 -5.26 20.88 22.14
CA ASN A 264 -5.09 19.63 21.35
C ASN A 264 -3.64 19.09 21.22
N LYS A 265 -2.76 19.40 22.14
CA LYS A 265 -1.35 18.99 22.13
C LYS A 265 -1.14 17.47 22.09
N HIS A 266 -2.20 16.70 22.38
CA HIS A 266 -2.16 15.24 22.46
C HIS A 266 -2.74 14.54 21.22
N LEU A 267 -3.16 15.26 20.19
CA LEU A 267 -3.73 14.69 18.96
C LEU A 267 -2.68 14.58 17.83
N GLY A 268 -1.41 14.46 18.16
CA GLY A 268 -0.33 14.21 17.21
C GLY A 268 -0.19 12.75 16.79
N ILE A 269 1.04 12.36 16.51
CA ILE A 269 1.42 10.96 16.22
C ILE A 269 1.68 10.23 17.53
N HIS A 270 1.15 9.00 17.66
CA HIS A 270 1.58 8.04 18.66
C HIS A 270 2.10 6.80 17.94
N GLU A 271 3.17 6.24 18.47
CA GLU A 271 3.85 5.07 17.93
C GLU A 271 3.80 3.96 18.97
N LEU A 272 3.27 2.79 18.60
CA LEU A 272 3.36 1.56 19.38
C LEU A 272 4.40 0.63 18.74
N SER A 273 5.46 0.35 19.46
CA SER A 273 6.40 -0.72 19.09
C SER A 273 5.71 -2.07 19.31
N LEU A 274 5.57 -2.88 18.27
CA LEU A 274 4.95 -4.21 18.36
C LEU A 274 5.89 -5.24 18.99
N ASP A 275 7.20 -4.96 19.05
CA ASP A 275 8.18 -5.80 19.75
C ASP A 275 8.11 -5.64 21.25
N THR A 276 8.01 -4.40 21.75
CA THR A 276 8.08 -4.07 23.17
C THR A 276 6.73 -3.77 23.78
N LEU A 277 5.68 -3.63 22.98
CA LEU A 277 4.32 -3.22 23.35
C LEU A 277 4.31 -1.91 24.16
N SER A 278 5.19 -0.98 23.77
CA SER A 278 5.34 0.31 24.44
C SER A 278 4.99 1.47 23.51
N TRP A 279 4.13 2.37 24.01
CA TRP A 279 3.74 3.61 23.33
C TRP A 279 4.77 4.72 23.52
N SER A 280 5.02 5.46 22.46
CA SER A 280 5.76 6.71 22.45
C SER A 280 4.95 7.80 21.71
N HIS A 281 5.36 9.08 21.89
CA HIS A 281 4.73 10.22 21.27
C HIS A 281 5.79 11.09 20.58
N PRO A 282 6.19 10.74 19.34
CA PRO A 282 7.17 11.51 18.58
C PRO A 282 6.70 12.93 18.26
N GLN A 283 7.64 13.87 18.27
CA GLN A 283 7.34 15.26 17.91
C GLN A 283 7.62 15.50 16.43
N ILE A 284 6.65 16.07 15.73
CA ILE A 284 6.78 16.40 14.31
C ILE A 284 7.64 17.67 14.14
N LYS A 285 8.64 17.57 13.29
CA LYS A 285 9.47 18.69 12.85
C LYS A 285 8.86 19.31 11.58
N GLY A 286 8.87 20.63 11.47
CA GLY A 286 8.28 21.35 10.34
C GLY A 286 6.82 21.71 10.54
N VAL A 287 6.01 21.64 9.49
CA VAL A 287 4.58 21.99 9.54
C VAL A 287 3.80 20.85 10.18
N ASN A 288 3.35 21.00 11.41
CA ASN A 288 2.54 20.01 12.08
C ASN A 288 1.14 19.94 11.41
N PRO A 289 0.74 18.82 10.76
CA PRO A 289 -0.59 18.69 10.19
C PRO A 289 -1.69 18.58 11.23
N PHE A 290 -1.38 18.28 12.47
CA PHE A 290 -2.34 18.06 13.55
C PHE A 290 -2.57 19.32 14.41
N PRO A 291 -3.70 19.44 15.12
CA PRO A 291 -4.78 18.44 15.21
C PRO A 291 -5.65 18.40 13.95
N ARG A 292 -6.08 17.22 13.54
CA ARG A 292 -7.12 17.01 12.52
C ARG A 292 -7.83 15.66 12.72
N SER A 293 -9.10 15.59 12.35
CA SER A 293 -9.91 14.37 12.41
C SER A 293 -10.59 14.10 11.09
N GLY A 294 -10.94 12.82 10.81
CA GLY A 294 -11.57 12.41 9.57
C GLY A 294 -10.69 12.62 8.33
N HIS A 295 -9.37 12.76 8.53
CA HIS A 295 -8.39 12.70 7.45
C HIS A 295 -8.17 11.25 7.04
N ALA A 296 -7.69 11.05 5.83
CA ALA A 296 -7.21 9.77 5.37
C ALA A 296 -5.68 9.74 5.40
N SER A 297 -5.10 8.59 5.72
CA SER A 297 -3.66 8.35 5.60
C SER A 297 -3.38 7.09 4.80
N HIS A 298 -2.17 6.99 4.26
CA HIS A 298 -1.65 5.76 3.70
C HIS A 298 -0.12 5.80 3.65
N ILE A 299 0.48 4.62 3.78
CA ILE A 299 1.93 4.45 3.62
C ILE A 299 2.33 4.83 2.19
N ILE A 300 3.38 5.63 2.07
CA ILE A 300 3.99 6.03 0.82
C ILE A 300 5.49 5.81 0.89
N GLY A 301 6.02 5.06 -0.09
CA GLY A 301 7.43 4.68 -0.06
C GLY A 301 7.79 3.79 1.14
N ALA A 302 9.08 3.79 1.51
CA ALA A 302 9.62 2.90 2.55
C ALA A 302 9.51 3.44 3.97
N HIS A 303 9.43 4.78 4.14
CA HIS A 303 9.56 5.42 5.45
C HIS A 303 8.56 6.53 5.71
N SER A 304 7.56 6.71 4.84
CA SER A 304 6.69 7.87 4.91
C SER A 304 5.20 7.53 4.94
N ILE A 305 4.42 8.42 5.52
CA ILE A 305 2.96 8.41 5.50
C ILE A 305 2.45 9.67 4.80
N GLY A 306 1.57 9.48 3.80
CA GLY A 306 0.78 10.55 3.21
C GLY A 306 -0.50 10.78 3.98
N ILE A 307 -0.87 12.04 4.17
CA ILE A 307 -2.10 12.47 4.86
C ILE A 307 -2.85 13.43 3.96
N PHE A 308 -4.15 13.22 3.79
CA PHE A 308 -5.01 14.11 3.01
C PHE A 308 -6.31 14.42 3.74
N GLY A 309 -6.77 15.67 3.60
CA GLY A 309 -8.08 16.10 4.05
C GLY A 309 -8.26 16.13 5.57
N GLY A 310 -9.48 15.89 6.02
CA GLY A 310 -9.90 16.00 7.41
C GLY A 310 -10.31 17.42 7.81
N LYS A 311 -10.67 17.59 9.07
CA LYS A 311 -11.04 18.91 9.64
C LYS A 311 -10.24 19.22 10.90
N LYS A 312 -9.85 20.48 11.06
CA LYS A 312 -9.14 20.98 12.26
C LYS A 312 -10.11 21.45 13.34
N ASN A 313 -11.27 21.95 12.93
CA ASN A 313 -12.39 22.37 13.80
C ASN A 313 -13.70 22.25 12.99
N SER A 314 -14.82 22.73 13.54
CA SER A 314 -16.12 22.68 12.87
C SER A 314 -16.14 23.28 11.47
N ASP A 315 -15.35 24.34 11.23
CA ASP A 315 -15.46 25.18 10.02
C ASP A 315 -14.26 25.04 9.09
N HIS A 316 -13.16 24.45 9.56
CA HIS A 316 -11.92 24.37 8.81
C HIS A 316 -11.64 22.95 8.29
N TYR A 317 -12.13 22.68 7.09
CA TYR A 317 -11.81 21.47 6.33
C TYR A 317 -10.51 21.66 5.56
N CYS A 318 -9.76 20.59 5.38
CA CYS A 318 -8.45 20.59 4.74
C CYS A 318 -8.52 19.94 3.34
N ASN A 319 -7.67 20.42 2.42
CA ASN A 319 -7.41 19.80 1.12
C ASN A 319 -5.90 19.72 0.82
N ASP A 320 -5.08 19.96 1.84
CA ASP A 320 -3.64 19.80 1.75
C ASP A 320 -3.25 18.31 1.74
N PHE A 321 -2.17 18.02 1.04
CA PHE A 321 -1.50 16.71 1.09
C PHE A 321 -0.18 16.89 1.85
N VAL A 322 -0.01 16.17 2.94
CA VAL A 322 1.16 16.25 3.81
C VAL A 322 1.85 14.90 3.85
N ILE A 323 3.16 14.91 3.69
CA ILE A 323 4.02 13.73 3.83
C ILE A 323 4.76 13.84 5.15
N ILE A 324 4.72 12.78 5.94
CA ILE A 324 5.49 12.65 7.18
C ILE A 324 6.49 11.52 7.00
N ASP A 325 7.76 11.86 7.11
CA ASP A 325 8.86 10.90 7.17
C ASP A 325 8.94 10.33 8.62
N LEU A 326 8.85 9.02 8.75
CA LEU A 326 8.79 8.33 10.04
C LEU A 326 10.15 8.05 10.68
N GLU A 327 11.25 8.22 9.96
CA GLU A 327 12.60 8.10 10.53
C GLU A 327 13.01 9.41 11.22
N THR A 328 12.73 10.52 10.58
CA THR A 328 13.11 11.85 11.07
C THR A 328 11.98 12.59 11.78
N PHE A 329 10.74 12.13 11.62
CA PHE A 329 9.49 12.81 11.99
C PHE A 329 9.39 14.21 11.41
N SER A 330 9.94 14.42 10.22
CA SER A 330 9.80 15.66 9.48
C SER A 330 8.58 15.63 8.57
N SER A 331 7.89 16.76 8.49
CA SER A 331 6.71 16.89 7.61
C SER A 331 7.00 17.82 6.44
N THR A 332 6.41 17.48 5.31
CA THR A 332 6.47 18.27 4.07
C THR A 332 5.06 18.43 3.51
N VAL A 333 4.65 19.67 3.26
CA VAL A 333 3.41 19.95 2.52
C VAL A 333 3.73 19.82 1.02
N VAL A 334 2.92 19.07 0.31
CA VAL A 334 3.08 18.89 -1.14
C VAL A 334 2.59 20.13 -1.87
N ASN A 335 3.47 20.75 -2.65
CA ASN A 335 3.12 21.90 -3.47
C ASN A 335 2.30 21.46 -4.69
N ALA A 336 1.00 21.69 -4.65
CA ALA A 336 0.10 21.35 -5.75
C ALA A 336 -0.46 22.61 -6.42
N VAL A 337 -0.80 22.48 -7.72
CA VAL A 337 -1.39 23.57 -8.49
C VAL A 337 -2.78 23.90 -7.94
N GLU A 338 -3.01 25.11 -7.47
CA GLU A 338 -4.25 25.53 -6.80
C GLU A 338 -5.51 25.30 -7.65
N ALA A 339 -5.44 25.53 -8.97
CA ALA A 339 -6.57 25.36 -9.89
C ALA A 339 -7.08 23.92 -9.99
N HIS A 340 -6.32 22.94 -9.51
CA HIS A 340 -6.62 21.50 -9.60
C HIS A 340 -6.75 20.81 -8.23
N LEU A 341 -6.72 21.58 -7.14
CA LEU A 341 -6.88 21.02 -5.82
C LEU A 341 -8.25 20.32 -5.67
N PRO A 342 -8.30 19.18 -4.98
CA PRO A 342 -9.56 18.58 -4.54
C PRO A 342 -10.31 19.55 -3.62
N LYS A 343 -11.60 19.29 -3.44
CA LYS A 343 -12.36 19.95 -2.38
C LYS A 343 -11.76 19.62 -1.01
N ALA A 344 -11.90 20.56 -0.08
CA ALA A 344 -11.58 20.32 1.31
C ALA A 344 -12.65 19.39 1.92
N VAL A 345 -12.26 18.19 2.30
CA VAL A 345 -13.19 17.13 2.70
C VAL A 345 -12.72 16.39 3.96
N SER A 346 -13.69 15.81 4.65
CA SER A 346 -13.49 14.89 5.79
C SER A 346 -14.19 13.56 5.52
N GLY A 347 -13.68 12.46 6.06
CA GLY A 347 -14.24 11.12 5.86
C GLY A 347 -14.04 10.55 4.46
N CYS A 348 -13.05 11.03 3.72
CA CYS A 348 -12.58 10.47 2.46
C CYS A 348 -11.67 9.26 2.71
N SER A 349 -11.35 8.52 1.65
CA SER A 349 -10.29 7.49 1.67
C SER A 349 -9.07 7.93 0.87
N LEU A 350 -7.90 7.39 1.25
CA LEU A 350 -6.62 7.56 0.57
C LEU A 350 -5.98 6.19 0.37
N ASN A 351 -5.53 5.91 -0.85
CA ASN A 351 -4.81 4.69 -1.16
C ASN A 351 -3.60 5.01 -2.05
N ASN A 352 -2.47 4.39 -1.79
CA ASN A 352 -1.27 4.56 -2.60
C ASN A 352 -1.04 3.36 -3.51
N ILE A 353 -1.04 3.57 -4.83
CA ILE A 353 -0.76 2.54 -5.82
C ILE A 353 0.46 2.99 -6.64
N GLY A 354 1.58 2.36 -6.38
CA GLY A 354 2.86 2.80 -6.94
C GLY A 354 3.29 4.16 -6.39
N ASN A 355 3.40 5.16 -7.27
CA ASN A 355 3.71 6.55 -6.92
C ASN A 355 2.49 7.49 -7.01
N LYS A 356 1.28 6.93 -7.08
CA LYS A 356 0.03 7.69 -7.18
C LYS A 356 -0.82 7.50 -5.95
N CYS A 357 -1.19 8.60 -5.31
CA CYS A 357 -2.10 8.63 -4.18
C CYS A 357 -3.52 8.93 -4.67
N TYR A 358 -4.42 7.96 -4.55
CA TYR A 358 -5.81 8.05 -4.96
C TYR A 358 -6.69 8.47 -3.79
N VAL A 359 -7.50 9.51 -3.98
CA VAL A 359 -8.49 10.00 -3.03
C VAL A 359 -9.88 9.76 -3.58
N PHE A 360 -10.79 9.25 -2.76
CA PHE A 360 -12.19 9.05 -3.10
C PHE A 360 -13.12 9.56 -2.00
N GLY A 361 -14.23 10.18 -2.41
CA GLY A 361 -15.33 10.54 -1.53
C GLY A 361 -15.03 11.65 -0.52
N GLY A 362 -15.72 11.59 0.60
CA GLY A 362 -15.68 12.58 1.67
C GLY A 362 -16.79 13.61 1.58
N THR A 363 -16.96 14.39 2.66
CA THR A 363 -17.95 15.47 2.75
C THR A 363 -17.28 16.79 3.06
N ASP A 364 -17.80 17.90 2.54
CA ASP A 364 -17.31 19.24 2.80
C ASP A 364 -18.08 19.92 3.96
N ASN A 365 -17.78 21.20 4.21
CA ASN A 365 -18.41 22.01 5.25
C ASN A 365 -19.88 22.37 4.97
N LYS A 366 -20.39 22.07 3.77
CA LYS A 366 -21.80 22.24 3.40
C LYS A 366 -22.60 20.96 3.47
N GLY A 367 -21.94 19.83 3.79
CA GLY A 367 -22.55 18.51 3.82
C GLY A 367 -22.64 17.85 2.44
N GLU A 368 -22.06 18.47 1.39
CA GLU A 368 -22.00 17.82 0.07
C GLU A 368 -21.10 16.60 0.11
N CYS A 369 -21.59 15.46 -0.36
CA CYS A 369 -20.85 14.21 -0.45
C CYS A 369 -20.35 13.99 -1.86
N TYR A 370 -19.07 13.66 -1.99
CA TYR A 370 -18.39 13.49 -3.27
C TYR A 370 -18.28 12.02 -3.68
N ASN A 371 -18.29 11.75 -4.99
CA ASN A 371 -18.06 10.44 -5.58
C ASN A 371 -16.99 10.47 -6.68
N ASP A 372 -16.27 11.58 -6.78
CA ASP A 372 -15.15 11.70 -7.69
C ASP A 372 -13.92 10.98 -7.14
N ILE A 373 -13.12 10.44 -8.05
CA ILE A 373 -11.81 9.88 -7.74
C ILE A 373 -10.74 10.75 -8.37
N ARG A 374 -9.73 11.07 -7.58
CA ARG A 374 -8.58 11.89 -8.01
C ARG A 374 -7.30 11.21 -7.58
N PHE A 375 -6.24 11.44 -8.32
CA PHE A 375 -4.93 11.03 -7.86
C PHE A 375 -3.90 12.16 -7.93
N LEU A 376 -2.92 12.07 -7.07
CA LEU A 376 -1.73 12.90 -7.02
C LEU A 376 -0.51 12.02 -7.31
N ASP A 377 0.29 12.40 -8.29
CA ASP A 377 1.59 11.76 -8.54
C ASP A 377 2.63 12.37 -7.59
N ILE A 378 3.15 11.55 -6.68
CA ILE A 378 4.08 11.97 -5.63
C ILE A 378 5.54 11.58 -5.93
N THR A 379 5.85 11.17 -7.17
CA THR A 379 7.19 10.70 -7.58
C THR A 379 8.32 11.65 -7.14
N TYR A 380 8.08 12.96 -7.19
CA TYR A 380 9.08 13.97 -6.82
C TYR A 380 9.32 14.10 -5.31
N TYR A 381 8.39 13.61 -4.50
CA TYR A 381 8.44 13.70 -3.04
C TYR A 381 8.96 12.42 -2.38
N LEU A 382 9.08 11.35 -3.16
CA LEU A 382 9.67 10.10 -2.68
C LEU A 382 11.19 10.21 -2.70
N ASP A 383 11.84 9.63 -1.69
CA ASP A 383 13.29 9.56 -1.65
C ASP A 383 13.80 8.83 -2.92
N LYS A 384 14.87 9.36 -3.54
CA LYS A 384 15.51 8.74 -4.69
C LYS A 384 16.08 7.34 -4.36
N ASN A 385 16.41 7.13 -3.09
CA ASN A 385 16.91 5.85 -2.58
C ASN A 385 15.80 4.90 -2.15
N ASP A 386 14.53 5.36 -2.12
CA ASP A 386 13.40 4.51 -1.81
C ASP A 386 13.06 3.62 -3.00
N ILE A 387 13.43 2.36 -2.86
CA ILE A 387 13.18 1.34 -3.89
C ILE A 387 11.83 0.63 -3.72
N THR A 388 11.08 0.95 -2.67
CA THR A 388 9.79 0.30 -2.39
C THR A 388 8.75 0.77 -3.40
N VAL A 389 8.06 -0.19 -3.98
CA VAL A 389 6.95 0.03 -4.92
C VAL A 389 5.70 -0.60 -4.33
N GLY A 390 4.65 0.20 -4.18
CA GLY A 390 3.36 -0.28 -3.70
C GLY A 390 2.78 -1.37 -4.61
N GLU A 391 2.00 -2.26 -4.04
CA GLU A 391 1.30 -3.31 -4.79
C GLU A 391 0.38 -2.73 -5.87
N GLY A 392 0.31 -3.41 -7.02
CA GLY A 392 -0.55 -3.00 -8.14
C GLY A 392 0.03 -1.92 -9.05
N ALA A 393 1.26 -1.44 -8.83
CA ALA A 393 1.92 -0.55 -9.75
C ALA A 393 2.18 -1.22 -11.10
N SER A 394 1.99 -0.48 -12.21
CA SER A 394 2.46 -0.92 -13.52
C SER A 394 3.97 -0.73 -13.61
N SER A 395 4.69 -1.71 -14.15
CA SER A 395 6.13 -1.59 -14.37
C SER A 395 6.44 -0.91 -15.69
N ASP A 396 7.44 -0.02 -15.68
CA ASP A 396 8.03 0.57 -16.89
C ASP A 396 8.96 -0.42 -17.59
N TYR A 397 9.58 -1.31 -16.81
CA TYR A 397 10.51 -2.36 -17.27
C TYR A 397 10.17 -3.69 -16.58
N CYS A 398 10.45 -4.79 -17.30
CA CYS A 398 10.43 -6.13 -16.74
C CYS A 398 11.77 -6.80 -17.06
N PHE A 399 12.51 -7.20 -16.01
CA PHE A 399 13.84 -7.77 -16.15
C PHE A 399 13.90 -9.16 -15.54
N LYS A 400 14.44 -10.10 -16.28
CA LYS A 400 14.74 -11.44 -15.80
C LYS A 400 16.16 -11.49 -15.24
N VAL A 401 16.29 -11.85 -13.96
CA VAL A 401 17.57 -11.94 -13.24
C VAL A 401 17.77 -13.36 -12.73
N LEU A 402 18.96 -13.89 -12.91
CA LEU A 402 19.37 -15.21 -12.41
C LEU A 402 20.20 -15.05 -11.13
N ILE A 403 20.08 -16.02 -10.23
CA ILE A 403 21.02 -16.20 -9.13
C ILE A 403 21.71 -17.54 -9.35
N ILE A 404 23.01 -17.51 -9.61
CA ILE A 404 23.83 -18.67 -9.98
C ILE A 404 25.07 -18.79 -9.09
N GLY A 405 25.59 -19.98 -8.94
CA GLY A 405 26.73 -20.31 -8.07
C GLY A 405 26.58 -21.73 -7.51
N ASP A 406 27.54 -22.18 -6.76
CA ASP A 406 27.58 -23.53 -6.19
C ASP A 406 26.44 -23.81 -5.21
N SER A 407 26.30 -25.08 -4.84
CA SER A 407 25.35 -25.48 -3.78
C SER A 407 25.79 -24.86 -2.44
N ASN A 408 24.82 -24.51 -1.58
CA ASN A 408 25.01 -24.00 -0.21
C ASN A 408 25.72 -22.63 -0.08
N VAL A 409 25.99 -21.90 -1.18
CA VAL A 409 26.52 -20.53 -1.10
C VAL A 409 25.46 -19.51 -0.63
N GLY A 410 24.19 -19.92 -0.52
CA GLY A 410 23.12 -19.08 0.01
C GLY A 410 22.29 -18.32 -1.03
N LYS A 411 22.21 -18.81 -2.27
CA LYS A 411 21.39 -18.21 -3.35
C LYS A 411 19.94 -18.01 -2.98
N SER A 412 19.28 -19.09 -2.55
CA SER A 412 17.87 -19.04 -2.12
C SER A 412 17.67 -18.19 -0.87
N ALA A 413 18.65 -18.16 0.05
CA ALA A 413 18.58 -17.28 1.21
C ALA A 413 18.66 -15.79 0.81
N ILE A 414 19.48 -15.43 -0.19
CA ILE A 414 19.53 -14.10 -0.78
C ILE A 414 18.18 -13.76 -1.44
N LEU A 415 17.58 -14.68 -2.20
CA LEU A 415 16.28 -14.49 -2.82
C LEU A 415 15.19 -14.23 -1.77
N THR A 416 15.07 -15.08 -0.75
CA THR A 416 14.08 -14.94 0.34
C THR A 416 14.31 -13.64 1.12
N ARG A 417 15.57 -13.31 1.45
CA ARG A 417 15.89 -12.04 2.12
C ARG A 417 15.48 -10.83 1.29
N PHE A 418 15.69 -10.86 -0.01
CA PHE A 418 15.30 -9.77 -0.88
C PHE A 418 13.78 -9.68 -1.06
N SER A 419 13.08 -10.80 -1.33
CA SER A 419 11.65 -10.81 -1.62
C SER A 419 10.76 -10.63 -0.39
N GLU A 420 11.10 -11.28 0.73
CA GLU A 420 10.26 -11.38 1.91
C GLU A 420 10.82 -10.68 3.14
N LYS A 421 12.05 -10.15 3.06
CA LYS A 421 12.80 -9.53 4.16
C LYS A 421 13.00 -10.47 5.36
N THR A 422 12.86 -11.78 5.17
CA THR A 422 13.01 -12.82 6.20
C THR A 422 14.24 -13.69 5.95
N PHE A 423 14.66 -14.44 6.98
CA PHE A 423 15.70 -15.47 6.89
C PHE A 423 15.19 -16.74 7.55
N LEU A 424 15.21 -17.85 6.80
CA LEU A 424 14.80 -19.15 7.31
C LEU A 424 16.04 -19.91 7.81
N SER A 425 16.06 -20.23 9.10
CA SER A 425 17.19 -20.95 9.73
C SER A 425 17.28 -22.43 9.33
N SER A 426 16.20 -23.02 8.82
CA SER A 426 16.16 -24.39 8.30
C SER A 426 16.02 -24.37 6.78
N TYR A 427 17.10 -24.67 6.08
CA TYR A 427 17.10 -24.69 4.62
C TYR A 427 17.14 -26.13 4.11
N THR A 428 16.17 -26.48 3.26
CA THR A 428 16.21 -27.71 2.44
C THR A 428 16.86 -27.36 1.11
N ALA A 429 17.73 -28.21 0.57
CA ALA A 429 18.35 -27.97 -0.73
C ALA A 429 17.28 -27.73 -1.81
N THR A 430 17.46 -26.68 -2.62
CA THR A 430 16.54 -26.34 -3.71
C THR A 430 16.48 -27.48 -4.71
N ILE A 431 15.30 -28.11 -4.86
CA ILE A 431 15.04 -29.16 -5.84
C ILE A 431 14.39 -28.49 -7.05
N GLY A 432 15.17 -28.22 -8.10
CA GLY A 432 14.66 -27.58 -9.31
C GLY A 432 14.97 -26.09 -9.35
N ILE A 433 13.97 -25.24 -9.51
CA ILE A 433 14.10 -23.78 -9.63
C ILE A 433 13.05 -23.15 -8.77
N ASP A 434 13.47 -22.16 -8.01
CA ASP A 434 12.58 -21.25 -7.31
C ASP A 434 12.43 -19.95 -8.10
N PHE A 435 11.23 -19.39 -8.09
CA PHE A 435 10.89 -18.18 -8.82
C PHE A 435 10.20 -17.20 -7.90
N ASN A 436 10.69 -15.98 -7.88
CA ASN A 436 10.03 -14.90 -7.18
C ASN A 436 10.04 -13.62 -8.02
N SER A 437 9.10 -12.72 -7.79
CA SER A 437 9.09 -11.43 -8.46
C SER A 437 8.91 -10.29 -7.46
N ARG A 438 9.68 -9.22 -7.64
CA ARG A 438 9.57 -8.01 -6.83
C ARG A 438 9.62 -6.78 -7.71
N MET A 439 8.77 -5.80 -7.37
CA MET A 439 8.82 -4.46 -7.95
C MET A 439 9.78 -3.62 -7.15
N ILE A 440 10.68 -2.93 -7.83
CA ILE A 440 11.57 -1.93 -7.21
C ILE A 440 11.59 -0.66 -8.04
N ARG A 441 11.91 0.44 -7.39
CA ARG A 441 12.13 1.72 -8.05
C ARG A 441 13.64 1.92 -8.26
N VAL A 442 14.00 2.25 -9.50
CA VAL A 442 15.36 2.65 -9.84
C VAL A 442 15.29 3.97 -10.60
N ASP A 443 15.90 5.01 -10.07
CA ASP A 443 15.69 6.40 -10.49
C ASP A 443 14.19 6.76 -10.40
N ARG A 444 13.57 7.08 -11.55
CA ARG A 444 12.13 7.41 -11.65
C ARG A 444 11.31 6.31 -12.31
N SER A 445 11.91 5.14 -12.54
CA SER A 445 11.26 4.02 -13.23
C SER A 445 10.91 2.90 -12.27
N ILE A 446 9.75 2.29 -12.48
CA ILE A 446 9.33 1.09 -11.77
C ILE A 446 9.78 -0.12 -12.59
N CYS A 447 10.64 -0.95 -11.98
CA CYS A 447 11.18 -2.14 -12.59
C CYS A 447 10.63 -3.39 -11.91
N LYS A 448 9.99 -4.27 -12.66
CA LYS A 448 9.65 -5.62 -12.20
C LYS A 448 10.85 -6.52 -12.39
N LEU A 449 11.35 -7.09 -11.29
CA LEU A 449 12.37 -8.12 -11.32
C LEU A 449 11.72 -9.49 -11.25
N GLU A 450 11.98 -10.33 -12.23
CA GLU A 450 11.64 -11.75 -12.26
C GLU A 450 12.90 -12.53 -11.92
N ILE A 451 13.00 -13.01 -10.67
CA ILE A 451 14.22 -13.58 -10.12
C ILE A 451 14.10 -15.10 -10.11
N TRP A 452 15.10 -15.74 -10.70
CA TRP A 452 15.16 -17.19 -10.86
C TRP A 452 16.34 -17.72 -10.06
N ASP A 453 16.06 -18.44 -8.96
CA ASP A 453 17.05 -19.16 -8.17
C ASP A 453 17.25 -20.56 -8.77
N THR A 454 18.47 -20.87 -9.12
CA THR A 454 18.83 -22.13 -9.74
C THR A 454 19.45 -23.09 -8.75
N ALA A 455 19.10 -24.40 -8.83
CA ALA A 455 19.80 -25.43 -8.08
C ALA A 455 21.30 -25.42 -8.42
N GLY A 456 22.14 -25.33 -7.40
CA GLY A 456 23.62 -25.26 -7.55
C GLY A 456 24.29 -26.61 -7.89
N GLN A 457 23.55 -27.64 -8.31
CA GLN A 457 24.13 -28.92 -8.64
C GLN A 457 24.39 -29.03 -10.15
N GLU A 458 25.62 -29.24 -10.53
CA GLU A 458 26.11 -29.50 -11.91
C GLU A 458 25.40 -30.68 -12.61
N ARG A 459 24.79 -31.59 -11.84
CA ARG A 459 24.08 -32.78 -12.35
C ARG A 459 22.82 -32.45 -13.17
N PHE A 460 22.31 -31.22 -13.08
CA PHE A 460 21.14 -30.75 -13.85
C PHE A 460 21.51 -29.90 -15.07
N SER A 461 22.72 -30.06 -15.60
CA SER A 461 23.27 -29.21 -16.66
C SER A 461 22.44 -29.12 -17.95
N THR A 462 21.67 -30.14 -18.29
CA THR A 462 20.83 -30.18 -19.50
C THR A 462 19.54 -29.38 -19.38
N ILE A 463 19.01 -29.21 -18.16
CA ILE A 463 17.76 -28.44 -17.91
C ILE A 463 18.06 -26.94 -17.83
N THR A 464 19.29 -26.58 -17.50
CA THR A 464 19.70 -25.21 -17.14
C THR A 464 19.81 -24.24 -18.32
N ALA A 465 20.10 -24.69 -19.54
CA ALA A 465 20.30 -23.80 -20.70
C ALA A 465 19.06 -22.94 -21.05
N ASN A 466 17.85 -23.49 -20.86
CA ASN A 466 16.62 -22.76 -21.15
C ASN A 466 16.37 -21.58 -20.20
N TYR A 467 16.97 -21.57 -19.00
CA TYR A 467 16.75 -20.51 -18.01
C TYR A 467 17.59 -19.29 -18.26
N TYR A 468 18.77 -19.46 -18.87
CA TYR A 468 19.62 -18.34 -19.27
C TYR A 468 19.04 -17.54 -20.43
N ARG A 469 18.19 -18.18 -21.23
CA ARG A 469 17.57 -17.53 -22.39
C ARG A 469 16.69 -16.37 -21.97
N GLY A 470 17.01 -15.18 -22.49
CA GLY A 470 16.28 -13.95 -22.21
C GLY A 470 16.57 -13.34 -20.84
N ALA A 471 17.55 -13.82 -20.09
CA ALA A 471 18.03 -13.14 -18.89
C ALA A 471 18.77 -11.86 -19.25
N GLN A 472 18.51 -10.79 -18.49
CA GLN A 472 19.22 -9.52 -18.63
C GLN A 472 20.28 -9.35 -17.54
N GLY A 473 20.15 -10.05 -16.40
CA GLY A 473 21.11 -10.00 -15.31
C GLY A 473 21.42 -11.35 -14.68
N ALA A 474 22.59 -11.48 -14.04
CA ALA A 474 23.00 -12.63 -13.25
C ALA A 474 23.83 -12.21 -12.03
N LEU A 475 23.41 -12.66 -10.83
CA LEU A 475 24.21 -12.58 -9.60
C LEU A 475 25.05 -13.86 -9.50
N LEU A 476 26.38 -13.70 -9.52
CA LEU A 476 27.36 -14.78 -9.37
C LEU A 476 27.71 -14.90 -7.89
N VAL A 477 27.14 -15.87 -7.21
CA VAL A 477 27.23 -15.97 -5.74
C VAL A 477 28.24 -17.03 -5.32
N TYR A 478 29.17 -16.65 -4.44
CA TYR A 478 30.07 -17.57 -3.73
C TYR A 478 29.97 -17.36 -2.21
N ASP A 479 30.45 -18.31 -1.43
CA ASP A 479 30.53 -18.25 0.03
C ASP A 479 31.93 -17.80 0.44
N ILE A 480 32.06 -16.71 1.21
CA ILE A 480 33.35 -16.20 1.68
C ILE A 480 34.13 -17.21 2.55
N ALA A 481 33.44 -18.19 3.12
CA ALA A 481 34.01 -19.28 3.92
C ALA A 481 34.33 -20.53 3.08
N SER A 482 34.18 -20.50 1.74
CA SER A 482 34.44 -21.62 0.85
C SER A 482 35.30 -21.20 -0.33
N LYS A 483 36.61 -21.55 -0.29
CA LYS A 483 37.55 -21.28 -1.36
C LYS A 483 37.15 -21.95 -2.67
N ASP A 484 36.66 -23.18 -2.60
CA ASP A 484 36.21 -23.96 -3.76
C ASP A 484 35.08 -23.22 -4.52
N SER A 485 34.07 -22.68 -3.78
CA SER A 485 32.99 -21.95 -4.40
C SER A 485 33.46 -20.66 -5.11
N PHE A 486 34.52 -20.04 -4.61
CA PHE A 486 35.16 -18.88 -5.25
C PHE A 486 35.91 -19.25 -6.51
N GLU A 487 36.67 -20.36 -6.50
CA GLU A 487 37.41 -20.86 -7.66
C GLU A 487 36.47 -21.22 -8.83
N HIS A 488 35.24 -21.64 -8.54
CA HIS A 488 34.24 -21.95 -9.55
C HIS A 488 33.54 -20.72 -10.15
N VAL A 489 33.74 -19.51 -9.64
CA VAL A 489 33.07 -18.28 -10.13
C VAL A 489 33.33 -18.05 -11.62
N LYS A 490 34.58 -18.25 -12.10
CA LYS A 490 34.91 -18.08 -13.53
C LYS A 490 34.08 -19.02 -14.43
N ASN A 491 33.91 -20.27 -14.00
CA ASN A 491 33.09 -21.23 -14.76
C ASN A 491 31.64 -20.80 -14.84
N TRP A 492 31.08 -20.26 -13.73
CA TRP A 492 29.74 -19.72 -13.70
C TRP A 492 29.60 -18.47 -14.59
N TYR A 493 30.56 -17.58 -14.56
CA TYR A 493 30.62 -16.38 -15.43
C TYR A 493 30.64 -16.75 -16.91
N ASP A 494 31.59 -17.62 -17.33
CA ASP A 494 31.74 -18.05 -18.72
C ASP A 494 30.46 -18.71 -19.23
N ARG A 495 29.87 -19.58 -18.42
CA ARG A 495 28.58 -20.22 -18.72
C ARG A 495 27.45 -19.22 -18.84
N ALA A 496 27.37 -18.23 -17.95
CA ALA A 496 26.35 -17.18 -18.00
C ALA A 496 26.48 -16.36 -19.30
N LYS A 497 27.66 -15.97 -19.68
CA LYS A 497 27.94 -15.25 -20.93
C LYS A 497 27.64 -16.09 -22.16
N GLN A 498 28.06 -17.35 -22.18
CA GLN A 498 27.80 -18.28 -23.28
C GLN A 498 26.29 -18.51 -23.54
N LEU A 499 25.48 -18.66 -22.48
CA LEU A 499 24.07 -19.02 -22.59
C LEU A 499 23.13 -17.81 -22.58
N GLY A 500 23.48 -16.74 -21.85
CA GLY A 500 22.70 -15.51 -21.72
C GLY A 500 23.08 -14.41 -22.73
N GLY A 501 24.26 -14.54 -23.38
CA GLY A 501 24.76 -13.57 -24.34
C GLY A 501 25.71 -12.52 -23.74
N GLU A 502 26.48 -11.84 -24.59
CA GLU A 502 27.46 -10.83 -24.18
C GLU A 502 26.85 -9.66 -23.41
N ASP A 503 25.61 -9.32 -23.71
CA ASP A 503 24.89 -8.20 -23.09
C ASP A 503 24.37 -8.51 -21.68
N LEU A 504 24.53 -9.74 -21.18
CA LEU A 504 24.10 -10.12 -19.84
C LEU A 504 24.91 -9.33 -18.79
N VAL A 505 24.22 -8.56 -17.96
CA VAL A 505 24.85 -7.84 -16.84
C VAL A 505 25.13 -8.83 -15.71
N CYS A 506 26.39 -8.88 -15.25
CA CYS A 506 26.80 -9.75 -14.16
C CYS A 506 27.29 -8.93 -12.97
N ILE A 507 27.04 -9.41 -11.75
CA ILE A 507 27.58 -8.87 -10.50
C ILE A 507 28.16 -10.05 -9.70
N LEU A 508 29.37 -9.91 -9.18
CA LEU A 508 29.99 -10.86 -8.27
C LEU A 508 29.52 -10.59 -6.82
N VAL A 509 29.09 -11.62 -6.12
CA VAL A 509 28.54 -11.53 -4.76
C VAL A 509 29.25 -12.52 -3.84
N GLY A 510 30.03 -12.01 -2.88
CA GLY A 510 30.58 -12.78 -1.76
C GLY A 510 29.56 -12.81 -0.62
N ASN A 511 28.88 -13.95 -0.41
CA ASN A 511 27.84 -14.06 0.60
C ASN A 511 28.37 -14.59 1.93
N LYS A 512 27.59 -14.41 3.00
CA LYS A 512 27.84 -14.81 4.40
C LYS A 512 28.92 -13.96 5.09
N ASN A 513 28.99 -12.66 4.77
CA ASN A 513 29.92 -11.72 5.41
C ASN A 513 29.61 -11.44 6.90
N ASP A 514 28.56 -12.06 7.45
CA ASP A 514 28.24 -12.10 8.87
C ASP A 514 29.07 -13.12 9.66
N LEU A 515 29.78 -13.99 8.97
CA LEU A 515 30.63 -14.99 9.62
C LEU A 515 31.85 -14.35 10.29
N PRO A 516 32.35 -14.93 11.40
CA PRO A 516 33.58 -14.49 12.06
C PRO A 516 34.78 -14.51 11.10
N GLU A 517 35.72 -13.56 11.25
CA GLU A 517 36.89 -13.42 10.37
C GLU A 517 37.73 -14.71 10.33
N GLU A 518 37.78 -15.49 11.40
CA GLU A 518 38.49 -16.79 11.47
C GLU A 518 37.90 -17.85 10.53
N SER A 519 36.62 -17.70 10.15
CA SER A 519 35.94 -18.61 9.23
C SER A 519 36.12 -18.20 7.76
N ARG A 520 36.62 -17.01 7.50
CA ARG A 520 36.80 -16.46 6.15
C ARG A 520 37.98 -17.16 5.44
N GLN A 521 37.71 -17.70 4.26
CA GLN A 521 38.72 -18.31 3.39
C GLN A 521 39.03 -17.45 2.16
N VAL A 522 38.16 -16.51 1.81
CA VAL A 522 38.31 -15.59 0.69
C VAL A 522 38.26 -14.17 1.22
N SER A 523 39.35 -13.42 1.03
CA SER A 523 39.38 -12.03 1.45
C SER A 523 38.56 -11.14 0.50
N SER A 524 38.09 -9.99 0.99
CA SER A 524 37.40 -8.99 0.16
C SER A 524 38.28 -8.49 -0.98
N THR A 525 39.59 -8.42 -0.76
CA THR A 525 40.57 -8.04 -1.81
C THR A 525 40.63 -9.06 -2.93
N GLU A 526 40.64 -10.38 -2.63
CA GLU A 526 40.60 -11.42 -3.67
C GLU A 526 39.29 -11.36 -4.46
N GLY A 527 38.16 -11.13 -3.81
CA GLY A 527 36.85 -10.94 -4.46
C GLY A 527 36.89 -9.76 -5.42
N GLN A 528 37.41 -8.60 -4.99
CA GLN A 528 37.55 -7.41 -5.84
C GLN A 528 38.47 -7.63 -7.01
N LEU A 529 39.62 -8.27 -6.80
CA LEU A 529 40.59 -8.56 -7.89
C LEU A 529 39.98 -9.45 -8.98
N LEU A 530 39.21 -10.47 -8.59
CA LEU A 530 38.49 -11.31 -9.55
C LEU A 530 37.42 -10.53 -10.31
N ALA A 531 36.68 -9.68 -9.62
CA ALA A 531 35.65 -8.84 -10.25
C ALA A 531 36.27 -7.85 -11.25
N ASP A 532 37.41 -7.24 -10.90
CA ASP A 532 38.17 -6.34 -11.79
C ASP A 532 38.72 -7.10 -13.02
N GLU A 533 39.19 -8.34 -12.85
CA GLU A 533 39.61 -9.21 -13.96
C GLU A 533 38.45 -9.52 -14.91
N LEU A 534 37.27 -9.78 -14.37
CA LEU A 534 36.06 -10.09 -15.15
C LEU A 534 35.36 -8.82 -15.70
N GLY A 535 35.76 -7.64 -15.23
CA GLY A 535 35.14 -6.36 -15.61
C GLY A 535 33.72 -6.19 -15.11
N ILE A 536 33.40 -6.72 -13.91
CA ILE A 536 32.05 -6.70 -13.30
C ILE A 536 32.08 -6.10 -11.88
N PRO A 537 30.99 -5.51 -11.40
CA PRO A 537 30.89 -5.04 -10.02
C PRO A 537 31.03 -6.17 -8.99
N PHE A 538 31.53 -5.82 -7.80
CA PHE A 538 31.65 -6.72 -6.64
C PHE A 538 30.93 -6.17 -5.42
N LEU A 539 30.29 -7.05 -4.66
CA LEU A 539 29.65 -6.76 -3.38
C LEU A 539 29.80 -7.94 -2.42
N GLU A 540 30.03 -7.67 -1.14
CA GLU A 540 29.85 -8.67 -0.10
C GLU A 540 28.47 -8.50 0.54
N THR A 541 27.78 -9.62 0.78
CA THR A 541 26.42 -9.65 1.30
C THR A 541 26.29 -10.58 2.49
N SER A 542 25.26 -10.36 3.29
CA SER A 542 24.76 -11.35 4.24
C SER A 542 23.25 -11.55 4.08
N ALA A 543 22.85 -12.74 3.69
CA ALA A 543 21.44 -13.10 3.70
C ALA A 543 20.87 -13.16 5.12
N LEU A 544 21.69 -13.46 6.14
CA LEU A 544 21.28 -13.55 7.54
C LEU A 544 20.84 -12.20 8.10
N ASN A 545 21.66 -11.18 8.00
CA ASN A 545 21.37 -9.85 8.55
C ASN A 545 20.87 -8.82 7.50
N GLY A 546 20.86 -9.19 6.22
CA GLY A 546 20.39 -8.33 5.11
C GLY A 546 21.44 -7.38 4.52
N THR A 547 22.67 -7.36 5.05
CA THR A 547 23.73 -6.46 4.58
C THR A 547 23.89 -6.57 3.07
N ASN A 548 23.82 -5.43 2.35
CA ASN A 548 24.02 -5.26 0.92
C ASN A 548 23.15 -6.13 -0.01
N VAL A 549 22.19 -6.93 0.50
CA VAL A 549 21.35 -7.75 -0.37
C VAL A 549 20.49 -6.86 -1.27
N GLU A 550 19.82 -5.88 -0.71
CA GLU A 550 18.98 -4.94 -1.47
C GLU A 550 19.83 -4.09 -2.42
N ALA A 551 20.99 -3.59 -1.96
CA ALA A 551 21.93 -2.82 -2.77
C ALA A 551 22.42 -3.60 -4.02
N GLY A 552 22.63 -4.90 -3.91
CA GLY A 552 23.01 -5.77 -5.03
C GLY A 552 21.94 -5.82 -6.12
N PHE A 553 20.67 -5.98 -5.76
CA PHE A 553 19.57 -6.00 -6.72
C PHE A 553 19.29 -4.61 -7.33
N VAL A 554 19.41 -3.54 -6.56
CA VAL A 554 19.28 -2.16 -7.06
C VAL A 554 20.38 -1.87 -8.08
N LYS A 555 21.64 -2.19 -7.76
CA LYS A 555 22.77 -2.02 -8.67
C LYS A 555 22.58 -2.82 -9.96
N MET A 556 22.19 -4.10 -9.85
CA MET A 556 21.87 -4.95 -10.99
C MET A 556 20.82 -4.33 -11.89
N THR A 557 19.73 -3.84 -11.30
CA THR A 557 18.60 -3.26 -12.04
C THR A 557 19.01 -1.96 -12.73
N ALA A 558 19.78 -1.11 -12.06
CA ALA A 558 20.29 0.13 -12.64
C ALA A 558 21.20 -0.14 -13.86
N ASP A 559 22.10 -1.11 -13.75
CA ASP A 559 23.01 -1.46 -14.82
C ASP A 559 22.27 -2.09 -16.03
N ILE A 560 21.28 -2.96 -15.78
CA ILE A 560 20.42 -3.52 -16.83
C ILE A 560 19.64 -2.40 -17.52
N LYS A 561 18.98 -1.53 -16.75
CA LYS A 561 18.22 -0.39 -17.28
C LYS A 561 19.11 0.50 -18.16
N ALA A 562 20.27 0.91 -17.67
CA ALA A 562 21.22 1.72 -18.43
C ALA A 562 21.69 1.03 -19.74
N SER A 563 21.83 -0.30 -19.74
CA SER A 563 22.15 -1.08 -20.94
C SER A 563 21.01 -1.09 -21.94
N VAL A 564 19.76 -1.27 -21.48
CA VAL A 564 18.54 -1.26 -22.31
C VAL A 564 18.30 0.12 -22.91
N ASP A 565 18.39 1.18 -22.11
CA ASP A 565 18.19 2.57 -22.56
C ASP A 565 19.21 2.97 -23.63
N ARG A 566 20.49 2.61 -23.47
CA ARG A 566 21.53 2.83 -24.48
C ARG A 566 21.24 2.14 -25.81
N ARG A 567 20.70 0.92 -25.78
CA ARG A 567 20.31 0.16 -26.98
C ARG A 567 19.12 0.80 -27.69
N GLY A 568 18.10 1.24 -26.95
CA GLY A 568 16.94 1.96 -27.47
C GLY A 568 17.33 3.26 -28.19
N LEU A 569 18.24 4.05 -27.61
CA LEU A 569 18.77 5.28 -28.21
C LEU A 569 19.57 5.01 -29.49
N ASN A 570 20.36 3.95 -29.55
CA ASN A 570 21.10 3.55 -30.75
C ASN A 570 20.17 3.03 -31.86
N GLY A 571 19.06 2.36 -31.51
CA GLY A 571 18.03 1.95 -32.45
C GLY A 571 17.31 3.13 -33.10
N ILE A 572 17.03 4.19 -32.34
CA ILE A 572 16.43 5.43 -32.85
C ILE A 572 17.38 6.19 -33.77
N LYS A 573 18.69 6.26 -33.42
CA LYS A 573 19.71 6.89 -34.30
C LYS A 573 19.90 6.14 -35.61
N SER A 574 19.85 4.81 -35.61
CA SER A 574 19.98 4.02 -36.84
C SER A 574 18.77 4.12 -37.77
N ASN A 575 17.57 4.28 -37.21
CA ASN A 575 16.33 4.50 -37.98
C ASN A 575 16.23 5.91 -38.56
N ASN A 576 16.78 6.93 -37.90
CA ASN A 576 16.79 8.30 -38.41
C ASN A 576 17.85 8.50 -39.53
N LEU A 577 18.92 7.73 -39.56
CA LEU A 577 19.90 7.75 -40.66
C LEU A 577 19.40 7.02 -41.92
N LYS A 578 18.44 6.09 -41.79
CA LYS A 578 17.79 5.41 -42.94
C LYS A 578 16.60 6.17 -43.52
N LYS A 579 16.04 7.18 -42.83
CA LYS A 579 14.90 8.01 -43.30
C LYS A 579 15.30 9.30 -44.02
N ALA A 580 16.59 9.62 -44.09
CA ALA A 580 17.10 10.81 -44.81
C ALA A 580 17.39 10.58 -46.31
N GLY A 581 17.10 9.39 -46.85
CA GLY A 581 17.19 9.10 -48.28
C GLY A 581 15.91 8.47 -48.77
N ASN A 582 15.10 9.24 -49.44
CA ASN A 582 13.96 8.99 -50.31
C ASN A 582 12.60 9.53 -49.77
N VAL A 583 12.38 10.79 -50.15
CA VAL A 583 11.02 11.35 -50.28
C VAL A 583 10.52 11.05 -51.68
N SER A 584 9.53 10.20 -51.83
CA SER A 584 8.60 10.24 -52.95
C SER A 584 7.17 9.97 -52.47
N LEU A 585 6.33 10.93 -52.79
CA LEU A 585 4.90 10.90 -52.62
C LEU A 585 4.28 9.75 -53.44
N ALA A 586 3.42 8.96 -52.85
CA ALA A 586 2.24 8.40 -53.54
C ALA A 586 1.19 7.94 -52.53
N SER A 587 0.02 8.34 -52.86
CA SER A 587 -1.30 8.23 -52.26
C SER A 587 -1.88 6.82 -52.20
N SER A 588 -2.79 6.65 -51.19
CA SER A 588 -4.06 5.90 -51.22
C SER A 588 -4.07 4.37 -51.23
N GLU A 589 -4.87 3.90 -50.38
CA GLU A 589 -5.97 2.92 -50.46
C GLU A 589 -5.97 1.78 -49.44
N GLN A 590 -7.14 1.72 -48.85
CA GLN A 590 -7.62 0.66 -47.96
C GLN A 590 -7.61 -0.72 -48.63
N LYS A 591 -7.24 -1.76 -47.89
CA LYS A 591 -7.91 -3.08 -48.05
C LYS A 591 -7.96 -3.83 -46.73
N ARG A 592 -9.18 -4.10 -46.28
CA ARG A 592 -9.55 -5.15 -45.33
C ARG A 592 -9.17 -6.50 -45.91
N ASN A 593 -8.61 -7.37 -45.08
CA ASN A 593 -8.76 -8.81 -45.33
C ASN A 593 -8.89 -9.56 -44.00
N THR A 594 -10.00 -10.21 -43.89
CA THR A 594 -10.40 -11.29 -43.01
C THR A 594 -9.62 -12.58 -43.34
N CYS A 595 -9.20 -13.30 -42.31
CA CYS A 595 -8.89 -14.74 -42.35
C CYS A 595 -9.03 -15.24 -40.91
N GLY A 596 -9.86 -16.18 -40.55
CA GLY A 596 -10.07 -17.50 -41.11
C GLY A 596 -9.41 -18.51 -40.18
N CYS A 597 -10.20 -19.06 -39.23
CA CYS A 597 -9.81 -20.24 -38.41
C CYS A 597 -9.51 -21.46 -39.30
N SER A 598 -8.49 -22.24 -38.96
CA SER A 598 -8.58 -23.70 -39.07
C SER A 598 -7.58 -24.38 -38.13
N ARG A 599 -8.14 -25.34 -37.46
CA ARG A 599 -7.62 -26.37 -36.57
C ARG A 599 -6.34 -27.05 -37.09
N PHE A 600 -5.40 -27.30 -36.18
CA PHE A 600 -5.02 -28.66 -35.76
C PHE A 600 -4.40 -28.53 -34.36
#